data_19cc521ae705b1560e4cba90dda26084
#
_entry.id   19cc521ae705b1560e4cba90dda26084
#
_cell.length_a   1.000
_cell.length_b   1.000
_cell.length_c   1.000
_cell.angle_alpha   90.00
_cell.angle_beta   90.00
_cell.angle_gamma   90.00
#
_symmetry.space_group_name_H-M   'P 1'
#
loop_
_entity.id
_entity.type
_entity.pdbx_description
1 polymer ?
#
loop_
_entity_poly.entity_id
_entity_poly.type
_entity_poly.pdbx_seq_one_letter_code
_entity_poly.pdbx_strand_id
1 'polypeptide(L)'
;MIVTDIVRTDKKKSLIYIDYEKAFSLYNSEIKRLGIETDKELDSTSYNEIMNDILPERCRERAVYILKDSDKSEFILRDKLSKGGYPAIIIDKVIADFKEYNYIDDERYVKNYVKYNISAKSKSRIINELYAKGICKTLISGAFDEYEDEDINEVQYELVKKEFLKKRYDFLVDDKNLLNKIIAALMRKGFKYDDIMQVYYELKREN
;
A
#
# COMPACT_ATOMS: atom_id res chain seq x y z
N MET A 1 34.27 0.78 13.29
CA MET A 1 32.85 0.44 13.59
C MET A 1 32.85 -0.92 14.26
N ILE A 2 32.18 -1.05 15.40
CA ILE A 2 32.21 -2.32 16.16
C ILE A 2 30.87 -3.05 15.90
N VAL A 3 30.94 -4.32 15.52
CA VAL A 3 29.76 -5.18 15.44
C VAL A 3 29.33 -5.56 16.85
N THR A 4 28.25 -4.98 17.34
CA THR A 4 27.81 -5.15 18.73
C THR A 4 26.89 -6.35 18.91
N ASP A 5 26.15 -6.77 17.85
CA ASP A 5 25.31 -7.98 17.90
C ASP A 5 25.03 -8.55 16.51
N ILE A 6 24.78 -9.85 16.45
CA ILE A 6 24.37 -10.60 15.25
C ILE A 6 23.14 -11.43 15.60
N VAL A 7 21.94 -10.87 15.38
CA VAL A 7 20.67 -11.48 15.73
C VAL A 7 20.12 -12.29 14.56
N ARG A 8 19.94 -13.59 14.74
CA ARG A 8 19.36 -14.47 13.73
C ARG A 8 17.87 -14.14 13.52
N THR A 9 17.49 -13.74 12.31
CA THR A 9 16.11 -13.39 11.96
C THR A 9 15.36 -14.55 11.32
N ASP A 10 16.06 -15.39 10.56
CA ASP A 10 15.52 -16.62 9.98
C ASP A 10 16.63 -17.69 9.81
N LYS A 11 16.30 -18.82 9.10
CA LYS A 11 17.29 -19.91 8.88
C LYS A 11 18.51 -19.47 8.08
N LYS A 12 18.41 -18.43 7.27
CA LYS A 12 19.45 -18.02 6.31
C LYS A 12 20.03 -16.63 6.57
N LYS A 13 19.32 -15.78 7.33
CA LYS A 13 19.66 -14.36 7.52
C LYS A 13 19.83 -14.00 8.98
N SER A 14 20.72 -13.05 9.21
CA SER A 14 20.90 -12.39 10.51
C SER A 14 20.90 -10.88 10.33
N LEU A 15 20.42 -10.17 11.35
CA LEU A 15 20.46 -8.73 11.48
C LEU A 15 21.73 -8.34 12.22
N ILE A 16 22.49 -7.41 11.64
CA ILE A 16 23.73 -6.91 12.17
C ILE A 16 23.46 -5.59 12.90
N TYR A 17 24.01 -5.48 14.11
CA TYR A 17 24.04 -4.26 14.88
C TYR A 17 25.48 -3.73 14.90
N ILE A 18 25.63 -2.44 14.64
CA ILE A 18 26.90 -1.73 14.67
C ILE A 18 26.76 -0.59 15.66
N ASP A 19 27.70 -0.50 16.59
CA ASP A 19 27.71 0.53 17.63
C ASP A 19 26.37 0.67 18.36
N TYR A 20 25.72 -0.48 18.65
CA TYR A 20 24.38 -0.64 19.29
C TYR A 20 23.18 -0.21 18.46
N GLU A 21 23.38 0.17 17.19
CA GLU A 21 22.29 0.53 16.28
C GLU A 21 22.07 -0.57 15.24
N LYS A 22 20.80 -0.74 14.85
CA LYS A 22 20.42 -1.64 13.78
C LYS A 22 21.01 -1.15 12.46
N ALA A 23 21.91 -1.92 11.85
CA ALA A 23 22.57 -1.54 10.61
C ALA A 23 21.90 -2.16 9.36
N PHE A 24 22.00 -3.46 9.18
CA PHE A 24 21.49 -4.15 8.00
C PHE A 24 21.36 -5.65 8.21
N SER A 25 20.67 -6.34 7.28
CA SER A 25 20.57 -7.80 7.27
C SER A 25 21.47 -8.43 6.21
N LEU A 26 22.22 -9.46 6.60
CA LEU A 26 23.05 -10.27 5.71
C LEU A 26 22.65 -11.73 5.74
N TYR A 27 23.00 -12.49 4.68
CA TYR A 27 22.95 -13.95 4.74
C TYR A 27 24.06 -14.49 5.64
N ASN A 28 23.77 -15.58 6.32
CA ASN A 28 24.78 -16.22 7.21
C ASN A 28 26.05 -16.63 6.46
N SER A 29 25.95 -16.96 5.17
CA SER A 29 27.10 -17.25 4.30
C SER A 29 27.96 -16.02 4.03
N GLU A 30 27.35 -14.83 3.91
CA GLU A 30 28.08 -13.57 3.72
C GLU A 30 28.78 -13.15 5.00
N ILE A 31 28.11 -13.26 6.16
CA ILE A 31 28.68 -13.01 7.47
C ILE A 31 29.96 -13.87 7.65
N LYS A 32 29.85 -15.18 7.32
CA LYS A 32 31.00 -16.09 7.39
C LYS A 32 32.10 -15.73 6.38
N ARG A 33 31.74 -15.38 5.13
CA ARG A 33 32.70 -15.00 4.08
C ARG A 33 33.47 -13.73 4.43
N LEU A 34 32.78 -12.74 5.00
CA LEU A 34 33.35 -11.46 5.39
C LEU A 34 34.01 -11.49 6.78
N GLY A 35 33.99 -12.62 7.49
CA GLY A 35 34.58 -12.77 8.81
C GLY A 35 33.96 -11.87 9.88
N ILE A 36 32.66 -11.53 9.75
CA ILE A 36 31.93 -10.65 10.66
C ILE A 36 31.63 -11.42 11.95
N GLU A 37 32.11 -10.90 13.08
CA GLU A 37 31.90 -11.52 14.40
C GLU A 37 31.51 -10.44 15.42
N THR A 38 30.73 -10.84 16.42
CA THR A 38 30.34 -9.95 17.53
C THR A 38 31.59 -9.50 18.32
N ASP A 39 31.55 -8.27 18.82
CA ASP A 39 32.61 -7.60 19.56
C ASP A 39 33.91 -7.38 18.74
N LYS A 40 33.85 -7.55 17.42
CA LYS A 40 34.97 -7.26 16.53
C LYS A 40 34.72 -6.02 15.69
N GLU A 41 35.81 -5.40 15.25
CA GLU A 41 35.74 -4.28 14.32
C GLU A 41 35.40 -4.79 12.92
N LEU A 42 34.38 -4.17 12.28
CA LEU A 42 34.11 -4.30 10.87
C LEU A 42 35.03 -3.31 10.11
N ASP A 43 35.94 -3.85 9.34
CA ASP A 43 36.86 -3.04 8.55
C ASP A 43 36.15 -2.26 7.44
N SER A 44 36.76 -1.15 7.03
CA SER A 44 36.18 -0.24 6.04
C SER A 44 35.99 -0.90 4.67
N THR A 45 36.82 -1.85 4.29
CA THR A 45 36.73 -2.54 3.00
C THR A 45 35.51 -3.44 2.96
N SER A 46 35.31 -4.27 3.99
CA SER A 46 34.14 -5.11 4.15
C SER A 46 32.84 -4.30 4.27
N TYR A 47 32.87 -3.20 5.02
CA TYR A 47 31.71 -2.29 5.11
C TYR A 47 31.35 -1.68 3.74
N ASN A 48 32.33 -1.22 2.98
CA ASN A 48 32.13 -0.65 1.66
C ASN A 48 31.58 -1.70 0.67
N GLU A 49 32.12 -2.92 0.67
CA GLU A 49 31.57 -4.03 -0.13
C GLU A 49 30.09 -4.30 0.20
N ILE A 50 29.76 -4.33 1.49
CA ILE A 50 28.38 -4.54 1.93
C ILE A 50 27.46 -3.42 1.43
N MET A 51 27.85 -2.16 1.61
CA MET A 51 27.00 -1.00 1.36
C MET A 51 26.91 -0.61 -0.11
N ASN A 52 27.94 -0.88 -0.91
CA ASN A 52 27.99 -0.44 -2.30
C ASN A 52 27.69 -1.57 -3.31
N ASP A 53 27.93 -2.82 -2.93
CA ASP A 53 27.76 -3.95 -3.84
C ASP A 53 26.66 -4.90 -3.37
N ILE A 54 26.81 -5.54 -2.20
CA ILE A 54 25.91 -6.61 -1.75
C ILE A 54 24.49 -6.12 -1.51
N LEU A 55 24.31 -5.10 -0.67
CA LEU A 55 22.97 -4.63 -0.29
C LEU A 55 22.21 -3.96 -1.44
N PRO A 56 22.82 -3.10 -2.28
CA PRO A 56 22.14 -2.52 -3.42
C PRO A 56 21.63 -3.56 -4.42
N GLU A 57 22.46 -4.54 -4.80
CA GLU A 57 22.06 -5.60 -5.72
C GLU A 57 20.88 -6.40 -5.17
N ARG A 58 20.96 -6.87 -3.94
CA ARG A 58 19.89 -7.63 -3.28
C ARG A 58 18.62 -6.81 -3.04
N CYS A 59 18.77 -5.52 -2.77
CA CYS A 59 17.63 -4.62 -2.62
C CYS A 59 16.89 -4.46 -3.96
N ARG A 60 17.63 -4.32 -5.08
CA ARG A 60 17.05 -4.28 -6.43
C ARG A 60 16.33 -5.59 -6.78
N GLU A 61 16.96 -6.73 -6.59
CA GLU A 61 16.33 -8.04 -6.80
C GLU A 61 15.04 -8.20 -5.99
N ARG A 62 15.07 -7.78 -4.71
CA ARG A 62 13.91 -7.81 -3.83
C ARG A 62 12.81 -6.87 -4.30
N ALA A 63 13.14 -5.68 -4.76
CA ALA A 63 12.20 -4.72 -5.31
C ALA A 63 11.53 -5.26 -6.59
N VAL A 64 12.31 -5.81 -7.53
CA VAL A 64 11.79 -6.49 -8.74
C VAL A 64 10.83 -7.61 -8.36
N TYR A 65 11.21 -8.45 -7.40
CA TYR A 65 10.34 -9.54 -6.92
C TYR A 65 9.01 -9.03 -6.35
N ILE A 66 9.03 -7.91 -5.61
CA ILE A 66 7.82 -7.31 -5.02
C ILE A 66 6.89 -6.72 -6.10
N LEU A 67 7.46 -6.15 -7.16
CA LEU A 67 6.72 -5.50 -8.24
C LEU A 67 6.22 -6.47 -9.31
N LYS A 68 6.81 -7.67 -9.41
CA LYS A 68 6.50 -8.67 -10.45
C LYS A 68 5.01 -9.00 -10.54
N ASP A 69 4.34 -9.15 -9.40
CA ASP A 69 2.96 -9.62 -9.36
C ASP A 69 1.93 -8.50 -9.54
N SER A 70 2.25 -7.28 -9.13
CA SER A 70 1.38 -6.09 -9.31
C SER A 70 2.11 -4.81 -8.94
N ASP A 71 1.68 -3.70 -9.56
CA ASP A 71 2.13 -2.37 -9.19
C ASP A 71 1.96 -2.11 -7.68
N LYS A 72 2.90 -1.36 -7.13
CA LYS A 72 2.88 -0.90 -5.73
C LYS A 72 3.18 0.59 -5.72
N SER A 73 2.62 1.30 -4.73
CA SER A 73 3.06 2.66 -4.45
C SER A 73 4.50 2.65 -3.89
N GLU A 74 5.18 3.78 -4.06
CA GLU A 74 6.51 3.99 -3.48
C GLU A 74 6.53 3.67 -1.99
N PHE A 75 5.54 4.16 -1.24
CA PHE A 75 5.39 3.92 0.19
C PHE A 75 5.35 2.43 0.54
N ILE A 76 4.54 1.64 -0.17
CA ILE A 76 4.41 0.20 0.06
C ILE A 76 5.71 -0.53 -0.25
N LEU A 77 6.41 -0.14 -1.32
CA LEU A 77 7.69 -0.76 -1.66
C LEU A 77 8.75 -0.45 -0.62
N ARG A 78 8.86 0.82 -0.18
CA ARG A 78 9.77 1.25 0.89
C ARG A 78 9.53 0.48 2.18
N ASP A 79 8.28 0.36 2.62
CA ASP A 79 7.90 -0.40 3.82
C ASP A 79 8.35 -1.86 3.73
N LYS A 80 8.11 -2.52 2.58
CA LYS A 80 8.52 -3.90 2.37
C LYS A 80 10.03 -4.09 2.34
N LEU A 81 10.77 -3.15 1.76
CA LEU A 81 12.24 -3.19 1.73
C LEU A 81 12.81 -2.91 3.12
N SER A 82 12.29 -1.93 3.85
CA SER A 82 12.70 -1.64 5.24
C SER A 82 12.46 -2.84 6.16
N LYS A 83 11.29 -3.48 6.07
CA LYS A 83 11.00 -4.74 6.77
C LYS A 83 11.92 -5.90 6.36
N GLY A 84 12.46 -5.84 5.14
CA GLY A 84 13.48 -6.76 4.64
C GLY A 84 14.88 -6.54 5.25
N GLY A 85 15.06 -5.49 6.07
CA GLY A 85 16.32 -5.17 6.75
C GLY A 85 17.31 -4.38 5.90
N TYR A 86 16.83 -3.71 4.83
CA TYR A 86 17.69 -2.82 4.04
C TYR A 86 17.77 -1.44 4.70
N PRO A 87 18.97 -0.81 4.76
CA PRO A 87 19.15 0.56 5.23
C PRO A 87 18.42 1.57 4.34
N ALA A 88 17.97 2.68 4.95
CA ALA A 88 17.24 3.73 4.23
C ALA A 88 18.02 4.27 3.02
N ILE A 89 19.32 4.50 3.17
CA ILE A 89 20.20 5.01 2.09
C ILE A 89 20.24 4.07 0.87
N ILE A 90 20.18 2.76 1.08
CA ILE A 90 20.12 1.76 0.00
C ILE A 90 18.74 1.77 -0.66
N ILE A 91 17.69 1.83 0.16
CA ILE A 91 16.31 1.93 -0.34
C ILE A 91 16.15 3.18 -1.19
N ASP A 92 16.65 4.34 -0.74
CA ASP A 92 16.55 5.61 -1.47
C ASP A 92 17.18 5.54 -2.85
N LYS A 93 18.38 4.95 -2.96
CA LYS A 93 19.07 4.75 -4.25
C LYS A 93 18.23 3.86 -5.19
N VAL A 94 17.77 2.71 -4.69
CA VAL A 94 16.98 1.77 -5.50
C VAL A 94 15.65 2.37 -5.92
N ILE A 95 14.98 3.11 -5.05
CA ILE A 95 13.72 3.79 -5.38
C ILE A 95 13.95 4.88 -6.43
N ALA A 96 15.03 5.67 -6.33
CA ALA A 96 15.37 6.68 -7.32
C ALA A 96 15.59 6.05 -8.72
N ASP A 97 16.41 4.99 -8.81
CA ASP A 97 16.63 4.24 -10.04
C ASP A 97 15.28 3.72 -10.62
N PHE A 98 14.42 3.15 -9.77
CA PHE A 98 13.15 2.57 -10.19
C PHE A 98 12.14 3.60 -10.66
N LYS A 99 12.19 4.82 -10.12
CA LYS A 99 11.39 5.95 -10.61
C LYS A 99 11.90 6.46 -11.96
N GLU A 100 13.21 6.59 -12.13
CA GLU A 100 13.83 7.01 -13.38
C GLU A 100 13.47 6.07 -14.55
N TYR A 101 13.45 4.76 -14.29
CA TYR A 101 13.06 3.75 -15.29
C TYR A 101 11.54 3.46 -15.32
N ASN A 102 10.71 4.26 -14.63
CA ASN A 102 9.25 4.10 -14.57
C ASN A 102 8.75 2.73 -14.05
N TYR A 103 9.57 2.01 -13.28
CA TYR A 103 9.12 0.81 -12.56
C TYR A 103 8.17 1.16 -11.41
N ILE A 104 8.33 2.36 -10.82
CA ILE A 104 7.45 2.93 -9.79
C ILE A 104 6.94 4.27 -10.31
N ASP A 105 5.63 4.42 -10.28
CA ASP A 105 4.93 5.63 -10.68
C ASP A 105 3.62 5.72 -9.87
N ASP A 106 3.60 6.58 -8.86
CA ASP A 106 2.45 6.72 -7.98
C ASP A 106 1.26 7.37 -8.69
N GLU A 107 1.48 8.21 -9.72
CA GLU A 107 0.40 8.78 -10.52
C GLU A 107 -0.31 7.69 -11.33
N ARG A 108 0.46 6.88 -12.07
CA ARG A 108 -0.06 5.71 -12.81
C ARG A 108 -0.76 4.74 -11.85
N TYR A 109 -0.18 4.49 -10.69
CA TYR A 109 -0.74 3.61 -9.68
C TYR A 109 -2.13 4.08 -9.22
N VAL A 110 -2.27 5.38 -8.91
CA VAL A 110 -3.54 5.96 -8.45
C VAL A 110 -4.60 5.91 -9.54
N LYS A 111 -4.28 6.31 -10.78
CA LYS A 111 -5.20 6.25 -11.92
C LYS A 111 -5.74 4.85 -12.14
N ASN A 112 -4.84 3.85 -12.16
CA ASN A 112 -5.25 2.46 -12.28
C ASN A 112 -6.11 2.01 -11.08
N TYR A 113 -5.73 2.40 -9.87
CA TYR A 113 -6.47 2.04 -8.66
C TYR A 113 -7.89 2.57 -8.68
N VAL A 114 -8.09 3.84 -9.02
CA VAL A 114 -9.42 4.47 -9.18
C VAL A 114 -10.20 3.73 -10.27
N LYS A 115 -9.63 3.60 -11.46
CA LYS A 115 -10.26 2.94 -12.62
C LYS A 115 -10.81 1.54 -12.28
N TYR A 116 -10.03 0.70 -11.60
CA TYR A 116 -10.44 -0.67 -11.28
C TYR A 116 -11.38 -0.79 -10.07
N ASN A 117 -11.49 0.24 -9.24
CA ASN A 117 -12.27 0.16 -8.01
C ASN A 117 -13.53 1.03 -8.00
N ILE A 118 -13.64 2.04 -8.89
CA ILE A 118 -14.74 3.01 -8.86
C ILE A 118 -16.12 2.36 -9.05
N SER A 119 -16.22 1.31 -9.85
CA SER A 119 -17.46 0.55 -10.07
C SER A 119 -17.81 -0.45 -8.97
N ALA A 120 -16.96 -0.60 -7.94
CA ALA A 120 -17.14 -1.61 -6.88
C ALA A 120 -17.08 -1.04 -5.45
N LYS A 121 -16.54 0.16 -5.28
CA LYS A 121 -16.31 0.79 -3.98
C LYS A 121 -16.82 2.23 -3.95
N SER A 122 -17.15 2.72 -2.75
CA SER A 122 -17.45 4.14 -2.59
C SER A 122 -16.21 5.00 -2.84
N LYS A 123 -16.42 6.23 -3.35
CA LYS A 123 -15.35 7.24 -3.55
C LYS A 123 -14.54 7.44 -2.27
N SER A 124 -15.22 7.58 -1.13
CA SER A 124 -14.55 7.77 0.18
C SER A 124 -13.68 6.56 0.56
N ARG A 125 -14.13 5.35 0.27
CA ARG A 125 -13.35 4.14 0.54
C ARG A 125 -12.09 4.08 -0.32
N ILE A 126 -12.19 4.39 -1.62
CA ILE A 126 -11.04 4.44 -2.54
C ILE A 126 -10.00 5.45 -2.02
N ILE A 127 -10.45 6.66 -1.64
CA ILE A 127 -9.60 7.71 -1.10
C ILE A 127 -8.87 7.21 0.16
N ASN A 128 -9.58 6.61 1.12
CA ASN A 128 -8.99 6.12 2.36
C ASN A 128 -7.99 4.98 2.11
N GLU A 129 -8.30 4.08 1.18
CA GLU A 129 -7.39 2.98 0.79
C GLU A 129 -6.11 3.52 0.12
N LEU A 130 -6.20 4.59 -0.68
CA LEU A 130 -5.05 5.26 -1.29
C LEU A 130 -4.20 6.01 -0.25
N TYR A 131 -4.82 6.70 0.71
CA TYR A 131 -4.08 7.29 1.84
C TYR A 131 -3.31 6.23 2.64
N ALA A 132 -3.93 5.09 2.93
CA ALA A 132 -3.25 3.98 3.61
C ALA A 132 -2.08 3.39 2.82
N LYS A 133 -2.02 3.65 1.51
CA LYS A 133 -0.91 3.28 0.62
C LYS A 133 0.12 4.39 0.44
N GLY A 134 0.02 5.46 1.23
CA GLY A 134 0.97 6.57 1.24
C GLY A 134 0.82 7.57 0.10
N ILE A 135 -0.32 7.54 -0.60
CA ILE A 135 -0.56 8.47 -1.72
C ILE A 135 -1.02 9.83 -1.19
N CYS A 136 -0.46 10.90 -1.72
CA CYS A 136 -0.81 12.26 -1.33
C CYS A 136 -2.17 12.72 -1.93
N LYS A 137 -2.77 13.72 -1.27
CA LYS A 137 -4.09 14.25 -1.64
C LYS A 137 -4.14 14.76 -3.09
N THR A 138 -3.08 15.40 -3.56
CA THR A 138 -3.01 15.98 -4.91
C THR A 138 -3.10 14.93 -6.00
N LEU A 139 -2.39 13.80 -5.87
CA LEU A 139 -2.47 12.69 -6.81
C LEU A 139 -3.85 12.02 -6.78
N ILE A 140 -4.43 11.89 -5.57
CA ILE A 140 -5.78 11.30 -5.44
C ILE A 140 -6.81 12.20 -6.12
N SER A 141 -6.82 13.52 -5.86
CA SER A 141 -7.77 14.42 -6.50
C SER A 141 -7.58 14.42 -8.02
N GLY A 142 -6.35 14.57 -8.52
CA GLY A 142 -6.08 14.56 -9.95
C GLY A 142 -6.55 13.29 -10.68
N ALA A 143 -6.52 12.15 -10.02
CA ALA A 143 -7.05 10.91 -10.61
C ALA A 143 -8.58 10.89 -10.69
N PHE A 144 -9.28 11.60 -9.80
CA PHE A 144 -10.74 11.76 -9.87
C PHE A 144 -11.17 12.87 -10.82
N ASP A 145 -10.32 13.89 -11.05
CA ASP A 145 -10.59 15.00 -12.01
C ASP A 145 -10.65 14.49 -13.48
N GLU A 146 -10.19 13.26 -13.75
CA GLU A 146 -10.34 12.60 -15.06
C GLU A 146 -11.77 12.07 -15.32
N TYR A 147 -12.63 12.10 -14.30
CA TYR A 147 -14.04 11.66 -14.39
C TYR A 147 -14.95 12.86 -14.21
N GLU A 148 -16.05 12.92 -14.96
CA GLU A 148 -17.10 13.88 -14.71
C GLU A 148 -17.81 13.55 -13.38
N ASP A 149 -18.20 14.57 -12.63
CA ASP A 149 -18.87 14.34 -11.33
C ASP A 149 -20.20 13.60 -11.50
N GLU A 150 -20.90 13.79 -12.61
CA GLU A 150 -22.12 13.08 -12.96
C GLU A 150 -21.88 11.57 -13.11
N ASP A 151 -20.81 11.17 -13.81
CA ASP A 151 -20.45 9.75 -13.97
C ASP A 151 -20.13 9.08 -12.62
N ILE A 152 -19.39 9.79 -11.76
CA ILE A 152 -19.09 9.29 -10.43
C ILE A 152 -20.38 9.14 -9.60
N ASN A 153 -21.26 10.12 -9.62
CA ASN A 153 -22.52 10.12 -8.87
C ASN A 153 -23.44 9.00 -9.35
N GLU A 154 -23.55 8.78 -10.65
CA GLU A 154 -24.34 7.69 -11.22
C GLU A 154 -23.81 6.32 -10.74
N VAL A 155 -22.50 6.11 -10.82
CA VAL A 155 -21.88 4.86 -10.31
C VAL A 155 -22.11 4.68 -8.80
N GLN A 156 -22.00 5.75 -8.01
CA GLN A 156 -22.26 5.67 -6.57
C GLN A 156 -23.73 5.37 -6.28
N TYR A 157 -24.66 5.97 -7.03
CA TYR A 157 -26.08 5.69 -6.97
C TYR A 157 -26.38 4.21 -7.22
N GLU A 158 -25.87 3.66 -8.32
CA GLU A 158 -26.08 2.26 -8.68
C GLU A 158 -25.50 1.29 -7.64
N LEU A 159 -24.37 1.62 -7.01
CA LEU A 159 -23.80 0.81 -5.92
C LEU A 159 -24.70 0.79 -4.68
N VAL A 160 -25.32 1.91 -4.33
CA VAL A 160 -26.29 2.00 -3.23
C VAL A 160 -27.57 1.24 -3.58
N LYS A 161 -28.15 1.46 -4.76
CA LYS A 161 -29.33 0.78 -5.29
C LYS A 161 -29.16 -0.74 -5.28
N LYS A 162 -28.00 -1.22 -5.73
CA LYS A 162 -27.66 -2.65 -5.71
C LYS A 162 -27.70 -3.26 -4.30
N GLU A 163 -27.38 -2.50 -3.26
CA GLU A 163 -27.44 -3.02 -1.89
C GLU A 163 -28.91 -3.17 -1.42
N PHE A 164 -29.81 -2.25 -1.76
CA PHE A 164 -31.26 -2.39 -1.50
C PHE A 164 -31.82 -3.61 -2.22
N LEU A 165 -31.53 -3.79 -3.49
CA LEU A 165 -31.95 -4.95 -4.28
C LEU A 165 -31.42 -6.26 -3.71
N LYS A 166 -30.14 -6.30 -3.34
CA LYS A 166 -29.51 -7.49 -2.73
C LYS A 166 -30.17 -7.88 -1.42
N LYS A 167 -30.63 -6.90 -0.63
CA LYS A 167 -31.37 -7.13 0.63
C LYS A 167 -32.85 -7.37 0.43
N ARG A 168 -33.34 -7.35 -0.84
CA ARG A 168 -34.74 -7.49 -1.18
C ARG A 168 -35.64 -6.54 -0.38
N TYR A 169 -35.18 -5.27 -0.27
CA TYR A 169 -35.93 -4.27 0.48
C TYR A 169 -37.24 -3.99 -0.21
N ASP A 170 -38.37 -4.13 0.54
CA ASP A 170 -39.69 -3.83 0.06
C ASP A 170 -40.07 -2.40 0.47
N PHE A 171 -40.15 -1.51 -0.51
CA PHE A 171 -40.44 -0.09 -0.30
C PHE A 171 -41.91 0.17 0.08
N LEU A 172 -42.82 -0.77 -0.19
CA LEU A 172 -44.23 -0.67 0.22
C LEU A 172 -44.42 -1.01 1.69
N VAL A 173 -43.72 -2.02 2.18
CA VAL A 173 -43.70 -2.42 3.60
C VAL A 173 -42.91 -1.45 4.46
N ASP A 174 -41.84 -0.91 3.90
CA ASP A 174 -40.93 0.10 4.52
C ASP A 174 -40.46 -0.29 5.92
N ASP A 175 -39.86 -1.49 6.03
CA ASP A 175 -39.32 -2.00 7.31
C ASP A 175 -38.14 -1.15 7.80
N LYS A 176 -38.40 -0.32 8.80
CA LYS A 176 -37.42 0.58 9.40
C LYS A 176 -36.19 -0.15 9.98
N ASN A 177 -36.36 -1.36 10.51
CA ASN A 177 -35.23 -2.14 11.06
C ASN A 177 -34.31 -2.63 9.95
N LEU A 178 -34.88 -3.09 8.83
CA LEU A 178 -34.10 -3.49 7.66
C LEU A 178 -33.44 -2.29 7.00
N LEU A 179 -34.15 -1.15 6.88
CA LEU A 179 -33.59 0.11 6.38
C LEU A 179 -32.36 0.54 7.20
N ASN A 180 -32.49 0.59 8.52
CA ASN A 180 -31.36 0.94 9.38
C ASN A 180 -30.16 0.00 9.23
N LYS A 181 -30.39 -1.31 9.03
CA LYS A 181 -29.32 -2.28 8.75
C LYS A 181 -28.63 -2.03 7.43
N ILE A 182 -29.39 -1.66 6.38
CA ILE A 182 -28.85 -1.32 5.06
C ILE A 182 -28.02 -0.04 5.15
N ILE A 183 -28.56 1.02 5.76
CA ILE A 183 -27.85 2.29 5.98
C ILE A 183 -26.55 2.04 6.73
N ALA A 184 -26.57 1.34 7.86
CA ALA A 184 -25.37 1.03 8.63
C ALA A 184 -24.33 0.22 7.84
N ALA A 185 -24.77 -0.68 6.97
CA ALA A 185 -23.88 -1.46 6.11
C ALA A 185 -23.23 -0.59 5.03
N LEU A 186 -23.98 0.31 4.39
CA LEU A 186 -23.49 1.26 3.38
C LEU A 186 -22.54 2.30 3.98
N MET A 187 -22.88 2.84 5.16
CA MET A 187 -21.97 3.76 5.87
C MET A 187 -20.62 3.09 6.21
N ARG A 188 -20.61 1.83 6.63
CA ARG A 188 -19.36 1.06 6.83
C ARG A 188 -18.59 0.84 5.52
N LYS A 189 -19.26 0.84 4.38
CA LYS A 189 -18.63 0.80 3.05
C LYS A 189 -18.15 2.17 2.57
N GLY A 190 -18.38 3.24 3.37
CA GLY A 190 -17.90 4.59 3.11
C GLY A 190 -18.86 5.46 2.29
N PHE A 191 -20.14 5.07 2.15
CA PHE A 191 -21.16 5.94 1.58
C PHE A 191 -21.64 6.94 2.64
N LYS A 192 -21.94 8.18 2.22
CA LYS A 192 -22.49 9.20 3.11
C LYS A 192 -23.98 8.94 3.36
N TYR A 193 -24.44 9.29 4.55
CA TYR A 193 -25.86 9.11 4.92
C TYR A 193 -26.80 9.82 3.93
N ASP A 194 -26.48 11.07 3.56
CA ASP A 194 -27.30 11.87 2.66
C ASP A 194 -27.43 11.22 1.26
N ASP A 195 -26.32 10.72 0.72
CA ASP A 195 -26.32 10.01 -0.58
C ASP A 195 -27.19 8.74 -0.51
N ILE A 196 -27.10 7.99 0.59
CA ILE A 196 -27.91 6.79 0.80
C ILE A 196 -29.40 7.13 0.87
N MET A 197 -29.75 8.19 1.62
CA MET A 197 -31.15 8.60 1.78
C MET A 197 -31.73 9.19 0.51
N GLN A 198 -30.95 9.90 -0.29
CA GLN A 198 -31.36 10.36 -1.61
C GLN A 198 -31.80 9.17 -2.47
N VAL A 199 -30.93 8.15 -2.62
CA VAL A 199 -31.25 6.92 -3.39
C VAL A 199 -32.48 6.21 -2.82
N TYR A 200 -32.59 6.10 -1.50
CA TYR A 200 -33.77 5.50 -0.86
C TYR A 200 -35.06 6.22 -1.23
N TYR A 201 -35.10 7.56 -1.18
CA TYR A 201 -36.30 8.33 -1.50
C TYR A 201 -36.65 8.25 -2.99
N GLU A 202 -35.65 8.22 -3.87
CA GLU A 202 -35.87 8.06 -5.31
C GLU A 202 -36.46 6.68 -5.60
N LEU A 203 -35.87 5.60 -5.08
CA LEU A 203 -36.41 4.25 -5.25
C LEU A 203 -37.81 4.07 -4.64
N LYS A 204 -38.11 4.77 -3.52
CA LYS A 204 -39.44 4.73 -2.89
C LYS A 204 -40.50 5.43 -3.72
N ARG A 205 -40.14 6.38 -4.60
CA ARG A 205 -41.09 7.04 -5.52
C ARG A 205 -41.37 6.21 -6.76
N GLU A 206 -40.42 5.37 -7.15
CA GLU A 206 -40.51 4.51 -8.33
C GLU A 206 -41.34 3.22 -8.09
N ASN A 207 -41.53 2.82 -6.82
CA ASN A 207 -42.24 1.61 -6.40
C ASN A 207 -43.56 1.91 -5.69
#